data_affee307f4834b77406ba30883cecd8c
#
_entry.id   affee307f4834b77406ba30883cecd8c
#
_cell.length_a   1.000
_cell.length_b   1.000
_cell.length_c   1.000
_cell.angle_alpha   90.00
_cell.angle_beta   90.00
_cell.angle_gamma   90.00
#
_symmetry.space_group_name_H-M   'P 1'
#
loop_
_entity.id
_entity.type
_entity.pdbx_description
1 polymer ?
#
loop_
_entity_poly.entity_id
_entity_poly.type
_entity_poly.pdbx_seq_one_letter_code
_entity_poly.pdbx_strand_id
1 'polypeptide(L)'
;LDNIFDNDINKPYLISIGATHHRLVLEKKCDDTLVFPNFSTCNHCPTGCKEDTDKLLKLANDIIKIDDLEVIEAYGGARASSYDYFPIVGDLVDDELTLKEFPYLKNGTHVQSNRFTRHKNLFALNGVGGRGFVLSPFLAKQLVEHIIGGKELEEDIKSERLFKRWVKK
;
A
#
# COMPACT_ATOMS: atom_id res chain seq x y z
N LEU A 1 28.89 -8.42 6.65
CA LEU A 1 27.72 -8.95 7.41
C LEU A 1 28.13 -9.49 8.78
N ASP A 2 29.41 -9.46 9.11
CA ASP A 2 29.99 -10.14 10.28
C ASP A 2 29.88 -9.37 11.61
N ASN A 3 29.26 -8.17 11.62
CA ASN A 3 29.20 -7.31 12.81
C ASN A 3 27.77 -7.05 13.33
N ILE A 4 26.80 -7.85 12.96
CA ILE A 4 25.39 -7.65 13.40
C ILE A 4 25.14 -8.24 14.81
N PHE A 5 26.00 -9.12 15.28
CA PHE A 5 25.90 -9.72 16.61
C PHE A 5 27.17 -9.42 17.41
N ASP A 6 27.28 -8.21 17.92
CA ASP A 6 28.22 -7.91 19.01
C ASP A 6 27.69 -8.64 20.25
N ASN A 7 28.34 -9.73 20.65
CA ASN A 7 27.94 -10.60 21.77
C ASN A 7 28.24 -9.99 23.15
N ASP A 8 28.37 -8.67 23.25
CA ASP A 8 28.51 -8.01 24.54
C ASP A 8 27.13 -7.98 25.25
N ILE A 9 26.93 -8.92 26.14
CA ILE A 9 25.71 -9.08 26.95
C ILE A 9 25.38 -7.87 27.85
N ASN A 10 26.30 -6.91 27.97
CA ASN A 10 26.10 -5.69 28.73
C ASN A 10 25.61 -4.51 27.91
N LYS A 11 25.53 -4.64 26.58
CA LYS A 11 24.96 -3.58 25.72
C LYS A 11 23.45 -3.74 25.59
N PRO A 12 22.71 -2.63 25.64
CA PRO A 12 21.27 -2.66 25.40
C PRO A 12 21.00 -3.08 23.94
N TYR A 13 20.09 -4.01 23.76
CA TYR A 13 19.64 -4.43 22.43
C TYR A 13 18.53 -3.50 21.95
N LEU A 14 18.57 -3.11 20.67
CA LEU A 14 17.49 -2.42 20.01
C LEU A 14 16.54 -3.45 19.39
N ILE A 15 15.29 -3.44 19.83
CA ILE A 15 14.24 -4.33 19.33
C ILE A 15 13.20 -3.49 18.59
N SER A 16 12.86 -3.90 17.37
CA SER A 16 11.74 -3.31 16.63
C SER A 16 10.50 -4.20 16.77
N ILE A 17 9.43 -3.66 17.32
CA ILE A 17 8.17 -4.34 17.52
C ILE A 17 7.13 -3.72 16.59
N GLY A 18 6.46 -4.51 15.79
CA GLY A 18 5.41 -4.04 14.86
C GLY A 18 4.48 -5.18 14.44
N ALA A 19 3.35 -4.89 13.95
CA ALA A 19 2.68 -3.60 13.83
C ALA A 19 1.19 -3.77 14.10
N THR A 20 0.54 -2.68 14.53
CA THR A 20 -0.92 -2.58 14.49
C THR A 20 -1.37 -2.14 13.10
N HIS A 21 -2.59 -2.48 12.71
CA HIS A 21 -3.18 -2.11 11.43
C HIS A 21 -4.53 -1.43 11.65
N HIS A 22 -4.62 -0.18 11.21
CA HIS A 22 -5.87 0.56 11.18
C HIS A 22 -6.27 0.83 9.74
N ARG A 23 -7.55 0.64 9.43
CA ARG A 23 -8.11 1.03 8.15
C ARG A 23 -8.49 2.51 8.24
N LEU A 24 -7.66 3.38 7.72
CA LEU A 24 -7.99 4.79 7.60
C LEU A 24 -8.93 4.96 6.42
N VAL A 25 -10.19 5.30 6.71
CA VAL A 25 -11.07 5.91 5.72
C VAL A 25 -10.71 7.38 5.71
N LEU A 26 -10.09 7.84 4.63
CA LEU A 26 -9.89 9.27 4.41
C LEU A 26 -11.26 9.92 4.27
N GLU A 27 -11.83 10.41 5.36
CA GLU A 27 -12.94 11.34 5.28
C GLU A 27 -12.47 12.59 4.54
N LYS A 28 -13.27 13.07 3.60
CA LYS A 28 -13.05 14.19 2.67
C LYS A 28 -12.85 15.55 3.36
N LYS A 29 -11.94 15.69 4.31
CA LYS A 29 -11.69 16.94 5.04
C LYS A 29 -10.24 17.38 5.09
N CYS A 30 -9.37 16.85 4.24
CA CYS A 30 -8.15 17.57 3.91
C CYS A 30 -8.47 18.40 2.68
N ASP A 31 -8.40 19.74 2.81
CA ASP A 31 -8.56 20.68 1.70
C ASP A 31 -7.82 20.22 0.44
N ASP A 32 -8.42 20.51 -0.72
CA ASP A 32 -8.09 20.06 -2.08
C ASP A 32 -6.65 20.30 -2.59
N THR A 33 -5.70 20.50 -1.73
CA THR A 33 -4.29 20.48 -2.06
C THR A 33 -3.75 19.06 -1.85
N LEU A 34 -3.33 18.43 -2.93
CA LEU A 34 -2.51 17.20 -2.98
C LEU A 34 -1.13 17.40 -2.30
N VAL A 35 -1.10 18.09 -1.20
CA VAL A 35 0.01 18.11 -0.28
C VAL A 35 -0.19 16.88 0.58
N PHE A 36 0.67 15.89 0.41
CA PHE A 36 0.79 14.82 1.39
C PHE A 36 0.75 15.46 2.76
N PRO A 37 -0.27 15.20 3.58
CA PRO A 37 -0.37 15.85 4.87
C PRO A 37 0.94 15.59 5.59
N ASN A 38 1.54 16.65 6.09
CA ASN A 38 2.71 16.54 6.95
C ASN A 38 2.22 15.68 8.12
N PHE A 39 2.66 14.42 8.20
CA PHE A 39 2.15 13.43 9.15
C PHE A 39 2.19 13.89 10.60
N SER A 40 2.97 14.95 10.88
CA SER A 40 3.10 15.58 12.20
C SER A 40 1.92 16.47 12.61
N THR A 41 1.00 16.82 11.73
CA THR A 41 -0.09 17.79 12.03
C THR A 41 -1.50 17.23 11.91
N CYS A 42 -1.65 16.00 11.41
CA CYS A 42 -2.95 15.37 11.29
C CYS A 42 -3.29 14.62 12.58
N ASN A 43 -4.28 15.10 13.35
CA ASN A 43 -4.76 14.44 14.56
C ASN A 43 -5.34 13.03 14.32
N HIS A 44 -5.43 12.61 13.05
CA HIS A 44 -5.92 11.29 12.63
C HIS A 44 -4.81 10.42 12.03
N CYS A 45 -3.58 10.93 11.94
CA CYS A 45 -2.43 10.12 11.56
C CYS A 45 -1.83 9.49 12.81
N PRO A 46 -1.87 8.17 12.97
CA PRO A 46 -1.30 7.51 14.13
C PRO A 46 0.23 7.55 14.05
N THR A 47 0.80 8.70 14.35
CA THR A 47 2.21 8.77 14.68
C THR A 47 2.34 8.25 16.10
N GLY A 48 2.66 6.95 16.25
CA GLY A 48 3.00 6.36 17.53
C GLY A 48 1.98 6.62 18.64
N CYS A 49 0.70 6.34 18.38
CA CYS A 49 -0.34 6.44 19.39
C CYS A 49 0.03 5.58 20.59
N LYS A 50 -0.06 6.17 21.78
CA LYS A 50 0.30 5.48 23.04
C LYS A 50 -0.48 4.17 23.21
N GLU A 51 -1.75 4.16 22.83
CA GLU A 51 -2.61 2.97 22.91
C GLU A 51 -2.09 1.83 22.03
N ASP A 52 -1.65 2.12 20.80
CA ASP A 52 -1.05 1.11 19.92
C ASP A 52 0.32 0.64 20.42
N THR A 53 1.11 1.54 20.99
CA THR A 53 2.39 1.21 21.62
C THR A 53 2.17 0.26 22.78
N ASP A 54 1.28 0.58 23.71
CA ASP A 54 0.96 -0.25 24.88
C ASP A 54 0.43 -1.63 24.45
N LYS A 55 -0.40 -1.67 23.40
CA LYS A 55 -0.90 -2.92 22.82
C LYS A 55 0.20 -3.79 22.24
N LEU A 56 1.13 -3.19 21.49
CA LEU A 56 2.26 -3.90 20.90
C LEU A 56 3.21 -4.43 21.97
N LEU A 57 3.51 -3.65 23.00
CA LEU A 57 4.33 -4.08 24.12
C LEU A 57 3.70 -5.25 24.88
N LYS A 58 2.39 -5.18 25.11
CA LYS A 58 1.66 -6.28 25.74
C LYS A 58 1.74 -7.56 24.91
N LEU A 59 1.47 -7.48 23.61
CA LEU A 59 1.54 -8.63 22.72
C LEU A 59 2.96 -9.22 22.62
N ALA A 60 3.98 -8.36 22.62
CA ALA A 60 5.37 -8.81 22.63
C ALA A 60 5.71 -9.53 23.93
N ASN A 61 5.27 -9.00 25.07
CA ASN A 61 5.53 -9.60 26.39
C ASN A 61 4.79 -10.93 26.61
N ASP A 62 3.66 -11.15 25.90
CA ASP A 62 2.96 -12.43 25.89
C ASP A 62 3.76 -13.54 25.17
N ILE A 63 4.63 -13.15 24.24
CA ILE A 63 5.47 -14.08 23.45
C ILE A 63 6.85 -14.25 24.10
N ILE A 64 7.48 -13.15 24.48
CA ILE A 64 8.83 -13.10 25.05
C ILE A 64 8.74 -12.22 26.28
N LYS A 65 9.00 -12.77 27.45
CA LYS A 65 9.10 -11.93 28.67
C LYS A 65 10.35 -11.09 28.57
N ILE A 66 10.15 -9.80 28.43
CA ILE A 66 11.22 -8.82 28.34
C ILE A 66 11.02 -7.88 29.53
N ASP A 67 11.91 -7.97 30.48
CA ASP A 67 11.97 -7.05 31.62
C ASP A 67 12.72 -5.78 31.18
N ASP A 68 12.36 -4.66 31.78
CA ASP A 68 13.06 -3.36 31.64
C ASP A 68 13.08 -2.79 30.19
N LEU A 69 11.96 -2.90 29.46
CA LEU A 69 11.81 -2.26 28.16
C LEU A 69 11.62 -0.75 28.29
N GLU A 70 12.50 0.01 27.62
CA GLU A 70 12.32 1.44 27.39
C GLU A 70 11.89 1.68 25.94
N VAL A 71 10.79 2.42 25.76
CA VAL A 71 10.33 2.83 24.42
C VAL A 71 11.13 4.05 23.99
N ILE A 72 12.07 3.84 23.07
CA ILE A 72 12.91 4.91 22.53
C ILE A 72 12.11 5.74 21.51
N GLU A 73 11.38 5.07 20.63
CA GLU A 73 10.63 5.72 19.56
C GLU A 73 9.41 4.90 19.15
N ALA A 74 8.31 5.58 18.82
CA ALA A 74 7.15 4.96 18.22
C ALA A 74 6.70 5.80 17.01
N TYR A 75 6.49 5.14 15.86
CA TYR A 75 6.07 5.80 14.64
C TYR A 75 5.05 4.97 13.88
N GLY A 76 4.23 5.67 13.11
CA GLY A 76 3.26 5.07 12.22
C GLY A 76 3.45 5.55 10.78
N GLY A 77 2.85 4.86 9.84
CA GLY A 77 2.88 5.22 8.43
C GLY A 77 1.69 4.67 7.67
N ALA A 78 1.22 5.42 6.68
CA ALA A 78 0.20 4.95 5.77
C ALA A 78 0.80 4.04 4.71
N ARG A 79 0.10 2.94 4.40
CA ARG A 79 0.45 2.03 3.32
C ARG A 79 -0.63 2.09 2.24
N ALA A 80 -0.22 2.25 0.99
CA ALA A 80 -1.14 2.17 -0.13
C ALA A 80 -1.64 0.74 -0.29
N SER A 81 -2.93 0.54 -0.16
CA SER A 81 -3.59 -0.72 -0.39
C SER A 81 -4.77 -0.52 -1.34
N SER A 82 -4.94 -1.42 -2.28
CA SER A 82 -6.12 -1.47 -3.13
C SER A 82 -7.37 -1.86 -2.32
N TYR A 83 -8.53 -1.65 -2.90
CA TYR A 83 -9.78 -2.02 -2.26
C TYR A 83 -9.90 -3.53 -1.97
N ASP A 84 -9.41 -4.35 -2.88
CA ASP A 84 -9.48 -5.81 -2.84
C ASP A 84 -8.21 -6.46 -2.25
N TYR A 85 -7.26 -5.64 -1.78
CA TYR A 85 -5.97 -6.07 -1.24
C TYR A 85 -5.01 -6.73 -2.24
N PHE A 86 -5.37 -6.79 -3.54
CA PHE A 86 -4.45 -7.23 -4.57
C PHE A 86 -3.64 -6.06 -5.11
N PRO A 87 -2.38 -6.26 -5.51
CA PRO A 87 -1.57 -5.22 -6.16
C PRO A 87 -2.22 -4.64 -7.40
N ILE A 88 -1.83 -3.44 -7.78
CA ILE A 88 -2.23 -2.77 -9.02
C ILE A 88 -0.99 -2.69 -9.90
N VAL A 89 -0.99 -3.41 -11.03
CA VAL A 89 0.16 -3.49 -11.93
C VAL A 89 -0.30 -3.32 -13.38
N GLY A 90 0.51 -2.64 -14.17
CA GLY A 90 0.32 -2.54 -15.62
C GLY A 90 -0.09 -1.16 -16.11
N ASP A 91 -0.60 -1.11 -17.32
CA ASP A 91 -1.00 0.12 -18.01
C ASP A 91 -2.13 0.83 -17.28
N LEU A 92 -2.06 2.14 -17.19
CA LEU A 92 -3.15 2.93 -16.62
C LEU A 92 -4.22 3.23 -17.67
N VAL A 93 -5.47 3.02 -17.31
CA VAL A 93 -6.62 3.38 -18.13
C VAL A 93 -6.75 4.90 -18.16
N ASP A 94 -6.88 5.45 -19.37
CA ASP A 94 -7.32 6.83 -19.58
C ASP A 94 -8.84 6.88 -19.38
N ASP A 95 -9.23 7.37 -18.23
CA ASP A 95 -10.62 7.37 -17.81
C ASP A 95 -11.47 8.35 -18.61
N GLU A 96 -10.93 9.51 -18.95
CA GLU A 96 -11.63 10.53 -19.74
C GLU A 96 -11.93 10.01 -21.15
N LEU A 97 -10.90 9.51 -21.85
CA LEU A 97 -11.08 8.98 -23.20
C LEU A 97 -11.93 7.71 -23.21
N THR A 98 -11.71 6.81 -22.27
CA THR A 98 -12.50 5.56 -22.17
C THR A 98 -13.98 5.87 -21.89
N LEU A 99 -14.29 6.82 -21.02
CA LEU A 99 -15.68 7.19 -20.73
C LEU A 99 -16.34 8.00 -21.85
N LYS A 100 -15.55 8.73 -22.63
CA LYS A 100 -16.06 9.40 -23.83
C LYS A 100 -16.44 8.39 -24.90
N GLU A 101 -15.64 7.34 -25.08
CA GLU A 101 -15.91 6.26 -26.04
C GLU A 101 -17.02 5.32 -25.56
N PHE A 102 -17.05 5.01 -24.26
CA PHE A 102 -17.99 4.07 -23.65
C PHE A 102 -18.78 4.71 -22.49
N PRO A 103 -19.63 5.72 -22.72
CA PRO A 103 -20.33 6.45 -21.66
C PRO A 103 -21.27 5.56 -20.84
N TYR A 104 -21.75 4.47 -21.40
CA TYR A 104 -22.63 3.51 -20.75
C TYR A 104 -21.95 2.64 -19.70
N LEU A 105 -20.61 2.69 -19.58
CA LEU A 105 -19.88 2.07 -18.45
C LEU A 105 -20.38 2.59 -17.10
N LYS A 106 -20.76 3.88 -17.01
CA LYS A 106 -21.33 4.48 -15.81
C LYS A 106 -22.63 3.80 -15.37
N ASN A 107 -23.37 3.25 -16.32
CA ASN A 107 -24.62 2.52 -16.07
C ASN A 107 -24.40 1.03 -15.80
N GLY A 108 -23.15 0.60 -15.69
CA GLY A 108 -22.78 -0.77 -15.39
C GLY A 108 -22.78 -1.72 -16.59
N THR A 109 -22.93 -1.21 -17.81
CA THR A 109 -22.81 -2.04 -19.02
C THR A 109 -21.42 -2.62 -19.13
N HIS A 110 -21.34 -3.89 -19.49
CA HIS A 110 -20.06 -4.60 -19.61
C HIS A 110 -19.36 -4.22 -20.91
N VAL A 111 -18.11 -3.77 -20.78
CA VAL A 111 -17.15 -3.61 -21.89
C VAL A 111 -15.91 -4.45 -21.57
N GLN A 112 -15.37 -5.12 -22.57
CA GLN A 112 -14.12 -5.87 -22.40
C GLN A 112 -12.97 -4.91 -22.11
N SER A 113 -12.10 -5.26 -21.14
CA SER A 113 -11.01 -4.38 -20.70
C SER A 113 -9.95 -4.11 -21.75
N ASN A 114 -9.78 -5.02 -22.72
CA ASN A 114 -8.88 -4.81 -23.86
C ASN A 114 -9.31 -3.66 -24.81
N ARG A 115 -10.55 -3.19 -24.68
CA ARG A 115 -11.09 -2.04 -25.42
C ARG A 115 -10.88 -0.70 -24.74
N PHE A 116 -10.40 -0.69 -23.50
CA PHE A 116 -10.17 0.56 -22.77
C PHE A 116 -8.98 1.30 -23.35
N THR A 117 -9.14 2.60 -23.54
CA THR A 117 -8.04 3.49 -23.90
C THR A 117 -7.08 3.59 -22.71
N ARG A 118 -5.78 3.52 -22.98
CA ARG A 118 -4.73 3.59 -21.98
C ARG A 118 -3.83 4.78 -22.22
N HIS A 119 -3.32 5.35 -21.14
CA HIS A 119 -2.27 6.35 -21.23
C HIS A 119 -1.02 5.75 -21.86
N LYS A 120 -0.48 6.42 -22.87
CA LYS A 120 0.70 5.94 -23.58
C LYS A 120 1.92 6.01 -22.66
N ASN A 121 2.64 4.89 -22.53
CA ASN A 121 3.88 4.76 -21.76
C ASN A 121 3.71 5.12 -20.25
N LEU A 122 2.54 4.97 -19.70
CA LEU A 122 2.26 5.22 -18.28
C LEU A 122 1.81 3.92 -17.61
N PHE A 123 2.61 3.46 -16.66
CA PHE A 123 2.41 2.20 -15.96
C PHE A 123 2.35 2.42 -14.45
N ALA A 124 1.67 1.53 -13.76
CA ALA A 124 1.61 1.53 -12.31
C ALA A 124 2.14 0.23 -11.72
N LEU A 125 2.75 0.34 -10.54
CA LEU A 125 2.98 -0.74 -9.61
C LEU A 125 2.67 -0.17 -8.22
N ASN A 126 1.54 -0.53 -7.65
CA ASN A 126 1.06 0.04 -6.39
C ASN A 126 0.14 -0.94 -5.64
N GLY A 127 -0.39 -0.51 -4.52
CA GLY A 127 -1.42 -1.25 -3.78
C GLY A 127 -0.94 -2.50 -3.04
N VAL A 128 0.36 -2.69 -2.86
CA VAL A 128 0.94 -3.88 -2.22
C VAL A 128 0.69 -3.97 -0.71
N GLY A 129 0.25 -2.87 -0.08
CA GLY A 129 -0.05 -2.80 1.35
C GLY A 129 1.14 -3.19 2.22
N GLY A 130 0.92 -4.09 3.16
CA GLY A 130 1.98 -4.59 4.07
C GLY A 130 2.92 -5.64 3.45
N ARG A 131 2.67 -6.07 2.22
CA ARG A 131 3.41 -7.16 1.55
C ARG A 131 4.47 -6.69 0.57
N GLY A 132 4.83 -5.38 0.61
CA GLY A 132 5.73 -4.76 -0.35
C GLY A 132 7.07 -5.47 -0.48
N PHE A 133 7.75 -5.79 0.61
CA PHE A 133 9.04 -6.47 0.59
C PHE A 133 9.00 -7.84 -0.11
N VAL A 134 7.92 -8.58 0.06
CA VAL A 134 7.77 -9.92 -0.53
C VAL A 134 7.32 -9.85 -1.98
N LEU A 135 6.34 -8.97 -2.29
CA LEU A 135 5.69 -8.96 -3.59
C LEU A 135 6.38 -8.05 -4.62
N SER A 136 6.96 -6.91 -4.18
CA SER A 136 7.44 -5.91 -5.14
C SER A 136 8.53 -6.42 -6.11
N PRO A 137 9.52 -7.23 -5.70
CA PRO A 137 10.51 -7.75 -6.64
C PRO A 137 9.88 -8.62 -7.75
N PHE A 138 8.95 -9.47 -7.37
CA PHE A 138 8.24 -10.35 -8.30
C PHE A 138 7.34 -9.55 -9.25
N LEU A 139 6.57 -8.61 -8.72
CA LEU A 139 5.67 -7.75 -9.50
C LEU A 139 6.44 -6.81 -10.43
N ALA A 140 7.58 -6.30 -9.98
CA ALA A 140 8.45 -5.48 -10.81
C ALA A 140 8.98 -6.27 -12.02
N LYS A 141 9.40 -7.52 -11.79
CA LYS A 141 9.79 -8.41 -12.88
C LYS A 141 8.66 -8.62 -13.88
N GLN A 142 7.45 -8.92 -13.41
CA GLN A 142 6.29 -9.10 -14.30
C GLN A 142 5.98 -7.82 -15.09
N LEU A 143 6.04 -6.65 -14.44
CA LEU A 143 5.80 -5.37 -15.10
C LEU A 143 6.85 -5.12 -16.20
N VAL A 144 8.13 -5.38 -15.94
CA VAL A 144 9.19 -5.24 -16.94
C VAL A 144 8.98 -6.20 -18.12
N GLU A 145 8.65 -7.46 -17.86
CA GLU A 145 8.33 -8.45 -18.90
C GLU A 145 7.11 -8.03 -19.72
N HIS A 146 6.14 -7.39 -19.10
CA HIS A 146 4.99 -6.82 -19.77
C HIS A 146 5.37 -5.64 -20.68
N ILE A 147 6.13 -4.68 -20.18
CA ILE A 147 6.52 -3.48 -20.93
C ILE A 147 7.43 -3.82 -22.12
N ILE A 148 8.42 -4.69 -21.92
CA ILE A 148 9.44 -4.99 -22.95
C ILE A 148 8.98 -6.11 -23.85
N GLY A 149 8.38 -7.16 -23.29
CA GLY A 149 8.08 -8.40 -23.99
C GLY A 149 6.60 -8.58 -24.34
N GLY A 150 5.72 -7.66 -23.95
CA GLY A 150 4.28 -7.79 -24.15
C GLY A 150 3.63 -8.95 -23.42
N LYS A 151 4.30 -9.49 -22.37
CA LYS A 151 3.76 -10.58 -21.58
C LYS A 151 2.47 -10.15 -20.89
N GLU A 152 1.45 -10.96 -20.98
CA GLU A 152 0.20 -10.67 -20.30
C GLU A 152 0.34 -10.79 -18.77
N LEU A 153 -0.26 -9.83 -18.07
CA LEU A 153 -0.31 -9.80 -16.60
C LEU A 153 -1.48 -10.66 -16.11
N GLU A 154 -1.33 -11.19 -14.90
CA GLU A 154 -2.42 -11.90 -14.22
C GLU A 154 -3.63 -10.98 -14.01
N GLU A 155 -4.84 -11.50 -14.23
CA GLU A 155 -6.08 -10.73 -14.16
C GLU A 155 -6.27 -10.05 -12.78
N ASP A 156 -5.88 -10.74 -11.71
CA ASP A 156 -6.04 -10.27 -10.34
C ASP A 156 -5.16 -9.08 -9.97
N ILE A 157 -4.13 -8.78 -10.77
CA ILE A 157 -3.23 -7.64 -10.53
C ILE A 157 -3.36 -6.54 -11.56
N LYS A 158 -4.08 -6.76 -12.67
CA LYS A 158 -4.26 -5.73 -13.71
C LYS A 158 -4.88 -4.45 -13.15
N SER A 159 -4.37 -3.30 -13.59
CA SER A 159 -4.82 -1.99 -13.13
C SER A 159 -6.31 -1.75 -13.45
N GLU A 160 -6.78 -2.21 -14.60
CA GLU A 160 -8.15 -2.01 -15.08
C GLU A 160 -9.22 -2.79 -14.32
N ARG A 161 -8.87 -3.79 -13.50
CA ARG A 161 -9.88 -4.57 -12.75
C ARG A 161 -10.73 -3.70 -11.82
N LEU A 162 -10.13 -2.64 -11.26
CA LEU A 162 -10.83 -1.71 -10.37
C LEU A 162 -11.53 -0.57 -11.12
N PHE A 163 -11.16 -0.32 -12.38
CA PHE A 163 -11.72 0.76 -13.18
C PHE A 163 -13.25 0.64 -13.32
N LYS A 164 -13.74 -0.54 -13.67
CA LYS A 164 -15.18 -0.80 -13.79
C LYS A 164 -15.97 -0.54 -12.50
N ARG A 165 -15.34 -0.75 -11.36
CA ARG A 165 -15.93 -0.48 -10.05
C ARG A 165 -15.91 1.01 -9.73
N TRP A 166 -14.80 1.68 -10.04
CA TRP A 166 -14.64 3.11 -9.81
C TRP A 166 -15.61 3.94 -10.63
N VAL A 167 -15.83 3.56 -11.88
CA VAL A 167 -16.71 4.27 -12.82
C VAL A 167 -18.18 4.20 -12.41
N LYS A 168 -18.61 3.17 -11.70
CA LYS A 168 -19.98 2.97 -11.24
C LYS A 168 -20.33 3.79 -9.98
N LYS A 169 -19.39 4.51 -9.41
CA LYS A 169 -19.62 5.40 -8.27
C LYS A 169 -20.09 6.76 -8.75
#